data_c75d50ec1403b9e2ade590249791acb5
#
_entry.id   c75d50ec1403b9e2ade590249791acb5
#
_cell.length_a   1.000
_cell.length_b   1.000
_cell.length_c   1.000
_cell.angle_alpha   90.00
_cell.angle_beta   90.00
_cell.angle_gamma   90.00
#
_symmetry.space_group_name_H-M   'P 1'
#
loop_
_entity.id
_entity.type
_entity.pdbx_description
1 polymer ?
#
loop_
_entity_poly.entity_id
_entity_poly.type
_entity_poly.pdbx_seq_one_letter_code
_entity_poly.pdbx_strand_id
1 'polypeptide(L)'
;MSDVTLEQLKSEHARFGALLAQFEKQPVTTEYVIERAVIPLPAGARLAGPIFKDDGSLDYYLILHAGEESGSHDAVKAYTAGRGLKTPNRREGRLLQAAFPEFCAEGSMWLEEEHEDDSAYAWYQNYGGGYQSRYLKSVELRGVAVSRFIPSVI
;
A
#
# COMPACT_ATOMS: atom_id res chain seq x y z
N MET A 1 -29.49 -39.75 -45.03
CA MET A 1 -29.46 -39.32 -43.63
C MET A 1 -29.00 -40.50 -42.78
N SER A 2 -27.93 -40.34 -42.07
CA SER A 2 -27.52 -41.34 -41.09
C SER A 2 -28.29 -41.13 -39.82
N ASP A 3 -28.98 -42.12 -39.34
CA ASP A 3 -29.68 -42.07 -38.07
C ASP A 3 -28.69 -42.09 -36.90
N VAL A 4 -28.85 -41.17 -35.98
CA VAL A 4 -28.05 -41.15 -34.76
C VAL A 4 -28.55 -42.24 -33.80
N THR A 5 -27.68 -43.13 -33.40
CA THR A 5 -28.03 -44.22 -32.48
C THR A 5 -27.94 -43.79 -31.04
N LEU A 6 -28.63 -44.50 -30.15
CA LEU A 6 -28.56 -44.28 -28.71
C LEU A 6 -27.11 -44.43 -28.18
N GLU A 7 -26.37 -45.37 -28.75
CA GLU A 7 -24.95 -45.58 -28.41
C GLU A 7 -24.09 -44.35 -28.73
N GLN A 8 -24.33 -43.74 -29.88
CA GLN A 8 -23.63 -42.51 -30.27
C GLN A 8 -23.95 -41.35 -29.33
N LEU A 9 -25.20 -41.18 -28.94
CA LEU A 9 -25.60 -40.13 -27.98
C LEU A 9 -24.98 -40.34 -26.63
N LYS A 10 -24.93 -41.57 -26.10
CA LYS A 10 -24.28 -41.89 -24.84
C LYS A 10 -22.79 -41.61 -24.90
N SER A 11 -22.13 -41.94 -26.01
CA SER A 11 -20.70 -41.69 -26.21
C SER A 11 -20.40 -40.20 -26.21
N GLU A 12 -21.17 -39.40 -26.92
CA GLU A 12 -21.01 -37.94 -26.97
C GLU A 12 -21.29 -37.27 -25.58
N HIS A 13 -22.29 -37.75 -24.87
CA HIS A 13 -22.62 -37.29 -23.53
C HIS A 13 -21.46 -37.57 -22.54
N ALA A 14 -20.88 -38.77 -22.60
CA ALA A 14 -19.72 -39.14 -21.78
C ALA A 14 -18.50 -38.26 -22.09
N ARG A 15 -18.26 -38.03 -23.40
CA ARG A 15 -17.16 -37.15 -23.85
C ARG A 15 -17.34 -35.72 -23.36
N PHE A 16 -18.53 -35.15 -23.50
CA PHE A 16 -18.84 -33.81 -23.02
C PHE A 16 -18.66 -33.70 -21.52
N GLY A 17 -19.14 -34.67 -20.73
CA GLY A 17 -18.97 -34.71 -19.29
C GLY A 17 -17.50 -34.74 -18.86
N ALA A 18 -16.66 -35.51 -19.60
CA ALA A 18 -15.22 -35.54 -19.31
C ALA A 18 -14.53 -34.21 -19.63
N LEU A 19 -14.89 -33.52 -20.71
CA LEU A 19 -14.38 -32.20 -21.04
C LEU A 19 -14.81 -31.14 -20.01
N LEU A 20 -16.05 -31.20 -19.57
CA LEU A 20 -16.57 -30.29 -18.54
C LEU A 20 -15.83 -30.49 -17.22
N ALA A 21 -15.59 -31.73 -16.82
CA ALA A 21 -14.81 -32.04 -15.60
C ALA A 21 -13.37 -31.52 -15.68
N GLN A 22 -12.74 -31.62 -16.84
CA GLN A 22 -11.40 -31.04 -17.06
C GLN A 22 -11.42 -29.54 -16.94
N PHE A 23 -12.41 -28.86 -17.48
CA PHE A 23 -12.57 -27.41 -17.39
C PHE A 23 -12.78 -26.97 -15.94
N GLU A 24 -13.61 -27.68 -15.19
CA GLU A 24 -13.87 -27.39 -13.78
C GLU A 24 -12.65 -27.57 -12.88
N LYS A 25 -11.70 -28.44 -13.27
CA LYS A 25 -10.45 -28.65 -12.57
C LYS A 25 -9.36 -27.66 -12.93
N GLN A 26 -9.52 -26.88 -13.98
CA GLN A 26 -8.54 -25.85 -14.34
C GLN A 26 -8.51 -24.75 -13.29
N PRO A 27 -7.31 -24.25 -12.92
CA PRO A 27 -7.23 -23.10 -12.00
C PRO A 27 -7.97 -21.92 -12.61
N VAL A 28 -8.81 -21.29 -11.82
CA VAL A 28 -9.49 -20.07 -12.22
C VAL A 28 -8.44 -18.95 -12.28
N THR A 29 -8.27 -18.34 -13.45
CA THR A 29 -7.45 -17.14 -13.57
C THR A 29 -8.19 -15.96 -13.00
N THR A 30 -7.50 -15.19 -12.15
CA THR A 30 -8.04 -13.94 -11.61
C THR A 30 -7.33 -12.76 -12.25
N GLU A 31 -8.02 -11.65 -12.34
CA GLU A 31 -7.49 -10.41 -12.85
C GLU A 31 -7.46 -9.36 -11.75
N TYR A 32 -6.44 -8.54 -11.73
CA TYR A 32 -6.43 -7.31 -10.95
C TYR A 32 -6.68 -6.14 -11.90
N VAL A 33 -7.81 -5.46 -11.69
CA VAL A 33 -8.17 -4.32 -12.54
C VAL A 33 -7.59 -3.04 -11.93
N ILE A 34 -6.74 -2.38 -12.70
CA ILE A 34 -6.21 -1.06 -12.34
C ILE A 34 -7.08 -0.02 -13.05
N GLU A 35 -7.89 0.66 -12.27
CA GLU A 35 -8.71 1.75 -12.79
C GLU A 35 -7.88 3.00 -13.06
N ARG A 36 -8.24 3.73 -14.10
CA ARG A 36 -7.59 4.99 -14.40
C ARG A 36 -7.96 6.03 -13.34
N ALA A 37 -6.93 6.64 -12.75
CA ALA A 37 -7.08 7.74 -11.81
C ALA A 37 -6.18 8.90 -12.22
N VAL A 38 -6.64 10.13 -11.96
CA VAL A 38 -5.82 11.33 -12.07
C VAL A 38 -5.58 11.83 -10.64
N ILE A 39 -4.32 11.84 -10.24
CA ILE A 39 -3.93 12.21 -8.88
C ILE A 39 -3.31 13.60 -8.92
N PRO A 40 -3.95 14.61 -8.30
CA PRO A 40 -3.37 15.95 -8.24
C PRO A 40 -2.16 15.95 -7.29
N LEU A 41 -1.05 16.48 -7.77
CA LEU A 41 0.16 16.60 -6.96
C LEU A 41 0.49 18.09 -6.77
N PRO A 42 0.45 18.59 -5.52
CA PRO A 42 0.95 19.93 -5.22
C PRO A 42 2.43 20.07 -5.58
N ALA A 43 2.89 21.32 -5.73
CA ALA A 43 4.28 21.61 -6.10
C ALA A 43 5.26 20.89 -5.14
N GLY A 44 6.20 20.14 -5.71
CA GLY A 44 7.19 19.36 -4.97
C GLY A 44 6.69 18.06 -4.38
N ALA A 45 5.40 17.74 -4.50
CA ALA A 45 4.86 16.47 -4.05
C ALA A 45 5.17 15.34 -5.04
N ARG A 46 5.35 14.14 -4.53
CA ARG A 46 5.66 12.95 -5.33
C ARG A 46 4.74 11.79 -4.96
N LEU A 47 4.29 11.05 -5.95
CA LEU A 47 3.52 9.84 -5.75
C LEU A 47 4.45 8.70 -5.30
N ALA A 48 4.23 8.16 -4.11
CA ALA A 48 4.98 7.01 -3.61
C ALA A 48 4.43 5.69 -4.15
N GLY A 49 3.13 5.52 -4.17
CA GLY A 49 2.50 4.32 -4.68
C GLY A 49 1.20 3.95 -3.96
N PRO A 50 0.62 2.81 -4.33
CA PRO A 50 -0.61 2.33 -3.73
C PRO A 50 -0.39 1.65 -2.38
N ILE A 51 -1.35 1.79 -1.50
CA ILE A 51 -1.52 0.99 -0.30
C ILE A 51 -2.76 0.12 -0.49
N PHE A 52 -2.64 -1.18 -0.22
CA PHE A 52 -3.72 -2.14 -0.41
C PHE A 52 -4.36 -2.52 0.92
N LYS A 53 -5.66 -2.82 0.88
CA LYS A 53 -6.37 -3.45 2.00
C LYS A 53 -5.97 -4.92 2.12
N ASP A 54 -6.35 -5.57 3.22
CA ASP A 54 -6.05 -6.98 3.45
C ASP A 54 -6.66 -7.91 2.39
N ASP A 55 -7.76 -7.51 1.78
CA ASP A 55 -8.42 -8.26 0.70
C ASP A 55 -7.75 -8.08 -0.67
N GLY A 56 -6.69 -7.28 -0.76
CA GLY A 56 -5.97 -6.98 -1.99
C GLY A 56 -6.54 -5.82 -2.81
N SER A 57 -7.66 -5.24 -2.42
CA SER A 57 -8.19 -4.05 -3.08
C SER A 57 -7.40 -2.79 -2.71
N LEU A 58 -7.47 -1.77 -3.57
CA LEU A 58 -6.82 -0.50 -3.32
C LEU A 58 -7.48 0.21 -2.12
N ASP A 59 -6.65 0.63 -1.17
CA ASP A 59 -7.07 1.49 -0.07
C ASP A 59 -6.89 2.97 -0.46
N TYR A 60 -5.67 3.37 -0.75
CA TYR A 60 -5.34 4.74 -1.19
C TYR A 60 -3.99 4.79 -1.88
N TYR A 61 -3.71 5.92 -2.52
CA TYR A 61 -2.37 6.25 -3.00
C TYR A 61 -1.67 7.15 -2.01
N LEU A 62 -0.42 6.82 -1.68
CA LEU A 62 0.41 7.62 -0.78
C LEU A 62 1.16 8.70 -1.56
N ILE A 63 1.05 9.93 -1.08
CA ILE A 63 1.74 11.09 -1.67
C ILE A 63 2.71 11.66 -0.63
N LEU A 64 3.96 11.81 -1.03
CA LEU A 64 4.99 12.48 -0.24
C LEU A 64 4.99 13.97 -0.56
N HIS A 65 4.81 14.79 0.46
CA HIS A 65 4.81 16.24 0.32
C HIS A 65 6.20 16.84 0.58
N ALA A 66 6.48 17.96 -0.08
CA ALA A 66 7.70 18.71 0.14
C ALA A 66 7.68 19.41 1.51
N GLY A 67 8.86 19.70 2.04
CA GLY A 67 9.04 20.34 3.33
C GLY A 67 9.26 19.34 4.45
N GLU A 68 10.06 19.76 5.40
CA GLU A 68 10.43 18.97 6.57
C GLU A 68 10.59 19.86 7.79
N GLU A 69 10.38 19.29 8.96
CA GLU A 69 10.70 19.94 10.22
C GLU A 69 11.23 18.88 11.18
N SER A 70 12.37 19.16 11.80
CA SER A 70 12.92 18.29 12.83
C SER A 70 12.33 18.65 14.18
N GLY A 71 12.07 17.65 15.00
CA GLY A 71 11.55 17.86 16.33
C GLY A 71 11.25 16.55 17.05
N SER A 72 10.68 16.69 18.25
CA SER A 72 10.14 15.57 19.01
C SER A 72 8.99 14.91 18.25
N HIS A 73 8.61 13.71 18.65
CA HIS A 73 7.49 13.00 18.02
C HIS A 73 6.20 13.85 18.03
N ASP A 74 5.87 14.49 19.15
CA ASP A 74 4.67 15.33 19.25
C ASP A 74 4.78 16.59 18.38
N ALA A 75 5.97 17.21 18.32
CA ALA A 75 6.21 18.39 17.48
C ALA A 75 6.06 18.06 16.01
N VAL A 76 6.58 16.92 15.57
CA VAL A 76 6.46 16.46 14.18
C VAL A 76 5.01 16.16 13.82
N LYS A 77 4.27 15.49 14.69
CA LYS A 77 2.84 15.24 14.46
C LYS A 77 2.03 16.53 14.39
N ALA A 78 2.35 17.49 15.23
CA ALA A 78 1.71 18.81 15.18
C ALA A 78 2.05 19.57 13.88
N TYR A 79 3.28 19.48 13.42
CA TYR A 79 3.71 20.08 12.16
C TYR A 79 2.93 19.52 10.97
N THR A 80 2.83 18.21 10.85
CA THR A 80 2.09 17.60 9.74
C THR A 80 0.60 17.91 9.82
N ALA A 81 0.01 17.83 11.01
CA ALA A 81 -1.40 18.13 11.24
C ALA A 81 -1.72 19.60 10.93
N GLY A 82 -0.83 20.52 11.26
CA GLY A 82 -0.97 21.96 10.95
C GLY A 82 -1.00 22.26 9.46
N ARG A 83 -0.45 21.38 8.64
CA ARG A 83 -0.49 21.46 7.17
C ARG A 83 -1.70 20.72 6.57
N GLY A 84 -2.57 20.14 7.38
CA GLY A 84 -3.65 19.26 6.92
C GLY A 84 -3.15 17.92 6.36
N LEU A 85 -1.95 17.50 6.76
CA LEU A 85 -1.28 16.29 6.30
C LEU A 85 -1.11 15.30 7.45
N LYS A 86 -0.44 14.19 7.17
CA LYS A 86 -0.19 13.12 8.14
C LYS A 86 1.30 12.82 8.26
N THR A 87 1.71 12.38 9.44
CA THR A 87 2.98 11.70 9.63
C THR A 87 2.85 10.27 9.09
N PRO A 88 3.83 9.75 8.34
CA PRO A 88 3.72 8.38 7.79
C PRO A 88 3.58 7.35 8.90
N ASN A 89 2.70 6.38 8.71
CA ASN A 89 2.66 5.21 9.57
C ASN A 89 3.77 4.21 9.20
N ARG A 90 3.89 3.12 9.96
CA ARG A 90 4.96 2.15 9.73
C ARG A 90 4.94 1.54 8.32
N ARG A 91 3.76 1.21 7.82
CA ARG A 91 3.58 0.66 6.49
C ARG A 91 3.91 1.67 5.40
N GLU A 92 3.48 2.89 5.58
CA GLU A 92 3.78 4.00 4.68
C GLU A 92 5.27 4.33 4.66
N GLY A 93 5.93 4.29 5.81
CA GLY A 93 7.38 4.46 5.88
C GLY A 93 8.14 3.42 5.04
N ARG A 94 7.69 2.18 5.03
CA ARG A 94 8.27 1.12 4.20
C ARG A 94 8.07 1.38 2.70
N LEU A 95 6.91 1.88 2.33
CA LEU A 95 6.64 2.27 0.93
C LEU A 95 7.53 3.44 0.51
N LEU A 96 7.70 4.45 1.37
CA LEU A 96 8.62 5.57 1.10
C LEU A 96 10.06 5.08 0.91
N GLN A 97 10.50 4.13 1.72
CA GLN A 97 11.84 3.54 1.58
C GLN A 97 12.00 2.84 0.22
N ALA A 98 10.98 2.10 -0.20
CA ALA A 98 11.01 1.40 -1.48
C ALA A 98 10.95 2.36 -2.68
N ALA A 99 10.11 3.40 -2.58
CA ALA A 99 9.90 4.36 -3.67
C ALA A 99 11.01 5.42 -3.76
N PHE A 100 11.50 5.89 -2.61
CA PHE A 100 12.44 7.01 -2.52
C PHE A 100 13.58 6.71 -1.55
N PRO A 101 14.44 5.72 -1.86
CA PRO A 101 15.50 5.32 -0.93
C PRO A 101 16.50 6.43 -0.62
N GLU A 102 16.82 7.28 -1.60
CA GLU A 102 17.75 8.40 -1.42
C GLU A 102 17.18 9.46 -0.49
N PHE A 103 15.89 9.76 -0.62
CA PHE A 103 15.18 10.67 0.28
C PHE A 103 15.18 10.13 1.72
N CYS A 104 14.91 8.86 1.90
CA CYS A 104 14.91 8.22 3.22
C CYS A 104 16.30 8.15 3.84
N ALA A 105 17.36 8.10 3.03
CA ALA A 105 18.76 8.08 3.49
C ALA A 105 19.26 9.42 4.04
N GLU A 106 18.53 10.50 3.81
CA GLU A 106 18.92 11.85 4.28
C GLU A 106 18.82 12.01 5.80
N GLY A 107 18.01 11.21 6.47
CA GLY A 107 17.86 11.25 7.93
C GLY A 107 16.77 10.33 8.43
N SER A 108 16.94 9.87 9.66
CA SER A 108 15.89 9.08 10.34
C SER A 108 14.64 9.92 10.56
N MET A 109 13.47 9.33 10.39
CA MET A 109 12.20 10.02 10.47
C MET A 109 11.27 9.41 11.51
N TRP A 110 10.48 10.25 12.15
CA TRP A 110 9.39 9.79 13.00
C TRP A 110 8.29 9.13 12.18
N LEU A 111 7.72 8.07 12.74
CA LEU A 111 6.49 7.45 12.26
C LEU A 111 5.33 7.82 13.17
N GLU A 112 4.11 7.62 12.69
CA GLU A 112 2.90 8.06 13.39
C GLU A 112 2.70 7.36 14.73
N GLU A 113 3.02 6.06 14.79
CA GLU A 113 2.62 5.20 15.91
C GLU A 113 3.49 5.37 17.15
N GLU A 114 2.84 5.44 18.31
CA GLU A 114 3.51 5.22 19.59
C GLU A 114 3.90 3.75 19.72
N HIS A 115 4.93 3.47 20.52
CA HIS A 115 5.29 2.10 20.81
C HIS A 115 4.24 1.45 21.73
N GLU A 116 3.76 0.28 21.35
CA GLU A 116 2.67 -0.42 22.00
C GLU A 116 2.97 -0.85 23.44
N ASP A 117 4.23 -1.09 23.77
CA ASP A 117 4.65 -1.54 25.11
C ASP A 117 5.05 -0.41 26.05
N ASP A 118 5.42 0.76 25.50
CA ASP A 118 5.86 1.91 26.29
C ASP A 118 5.52 3.23 25.58
N SER A 119 4.59 3.98 26.13
CA SER A 119 4.11 5.25 25.57
C SER A 119 5.15 6.39 25.59
N ALA A 120 6.27 6.22 26.29
CA ALA A 120 7.38 7.17 26.24
C ALA A 120 8.18 7.06 24.93
N TYR A 121 7.97 5.98 24.17
CA TYR A 121 8.65 5.68 22.92
C TYR A 121 7.68 5.75 21.76
N ALA A 122 8.22 6.12 20.59
CA ALA A 122 7.49 6.06 19.33
C ALA A 122 8.32 5.35 18.27
N TRP A 123 7.65 4.87 17.24
CA TRP A 123 8.31 4.23 16.11
C TRP A 123 9.02 5.26 15.23
N TYR A 124 10.19 4.90 14.75
CA TYR A 124 10.93 5.69 13.78
C TYR A 124 11.49 4.77 12.68
N GLN A 125 11.85 5.37 11.57
CA GLN A 125 12.52 4.67 10.47
C GLN A 125 13.93 5.19 10.33
N ASN A 126 14.90 4.27 10.35
CA ASN A 126 16.31 4.61 10.31
C ASN A 126 16.74 4.95 8.89
N TYR A 127 17.62 5.92 8.75
CA TYR A 127 18.18 6.33 7.47
C TYR A 127 19.09 5.27 6.84
N GLY A 128 19.66 4.38 7.65
CA GLY A 128 20.55 3.31 7.21
C GLY A 128 19.80 2.05 6.79
N GLY A 129 19.14 2.07 5.63
CA GLY A 129 18.41 0.92 5.08
C GLY A 129 16.94 0.85 5.42
N GLY A 130 16.43 1.80 6.20
CA GLY A 130 14.99 1.92 6.46
C GLY A 130 14.44 0.95 7.51
N TYR A 131 15.26 0.34 8.35
CA TYR A 131 14.74 -0.46 9.44
C TYR A 131 13.94 0.40 10.42
N GLN A 132 12.93 -0.19 11.06
CA GLN A 132 12.07 0.50 11.99
C GLN A 132 12.35 0.00 13.42
N SER A 133 12.39 0.93 14.35
CA SER A 133 12.62 0.67 15.76
C SER A 133 11.98 1.78 16.61
N ARG A 134 12.32 1.85 17.87
CA ARG A 134 11.77 2.83 18.80
C ARG A 134 12.83 3.80 19.31
N TYR A 135 12.41 5.04 19.52
CA TYR A 135 13.17 6.05 20.25
C TYR A 135 12.29 6.75 21.28
N LEU A 136 12.92 7.34 22.29
CA LEU A 136 12.23 8.27 23.18
C LEU A 136 11.62 9.41 22.38
N LYS A 137 10.38 9.73 22.63
CA LYS A 137 9.62 10.77 21.89
C LYS A 137 10.27 12.15 21.95
N SER A 138 11.09 12.42 22.97
CA SER A 138 11.80 13.69 23.14
C SER A 138 13.00 13.85 22.18
N VAL A 139 13.45 12.79 21.54
CA VAL A 139 14.54 12.85 20.56
C VAL A 139 14.09 13.63 19.35
N GLU A 140 14.94 14.50 18.85
CA GLU A 140 14.66 15.25 17.63
C GLU A 140 15.01 14.42 16.40
N LEU A 141 14.00 14.05 15.63
CA LEU A 141 14.14 13.39 14.34
C LEU A 141 13.41 14.18 13.26
N ARG A 142 13.66 13.78 12.03
CA ARG A 142 13.06 14.37 10.85
C ARG A 142 11.55 14.15 10.79
N GLY A 143 10.80 15.20 10.54
CA GLY A 143 9.37 15.14 10.31
C GLY A 143 9.05 15.21 8.82
N VAL A 144 8.39 14.21 8.31
CA VAL A 144 7.98 14.07 6.91
C VAL A 144 6.46 14.07 6.85
N ALA A 145 5.90 14.69 5.82
CA ALA A 145 4.46 14.81 5.66
C ALA A 145 3.97 14.04 4.45
N VAL A 146 2.90 13.31 4.62
CA VAL A 146 2.24 12.54 3.56
C VAL A 146 0.75 12.85 3.51
N SER A 147 0.14 12.55 2.38
CA SER A 147 -1.31 12.50 2.24
C SER A 147 -1.76 11.19 1.60
N ARG A 148 -3.03 10.88 1.78
CA ARG A 148 -3.66 9.67 1.32
C ARG A 148 -4.76 10.02 0.33
N PHE A 149 -4.56 9.69 -0.92
CA PHE A 149 -5.52 9.99 -1.98
C PHE A 149 -6.35 8.77 -2.31
N ILE A 150 -7.66 8.91 -2.14
CA ILE A 150 -8.63 7.87 -2.51
C ILE A 150 -9.25 8.31 -3.85
N PRO A 151 -9.04 7.54 -4.95
CA PRO A 151 -9.68 7.88 -6.22
C PRO A 151 -11.20 7.85 -6.06
N SER A 152 -11.85 8.90 -6.54
CA SER A 152 -13.30 8.86 -6.65
C SER A 152 -13.69 7.98 -7.84
N VAL A 153 -14.55 7.02 -7.60
CA VAL A 153 -15.19 6.25 -8.68
C VAL A 153 -16.16 7.18 -9.38
N ILE A 154 -15.89 7.45 -10.66
CA ILE A 154 -16.82 8.20 -11.51
C ILE A 154 -17.71 7.20 -12.24
#